data_9a3b1d28c3c04dedd776174b3cebbd9f
#
_entry.id   9a3b1d28c3c04dedd776174b3cebbd9f
#
_cell.length_a   1.000
_cell.length_b   1.000
_cell.length_c   1.000
_cell.angle_alpha   90.00
_cell.angle_beta   90.00
_cell.angle_gamma   90.00
#
_symmetry.space_group_name_H-M   'P 1'
#
loop_
_entity.id
_entity.type
_entity.pdbx_description
1 polymer ?
#
loop_
_entity_poly.entity_id
_entity_poly.type
_entity_poly.pdbx_seq_one_letter_code
_entity_poly.pdbx_strand_id
1 'polypeptide(L)'
;QKEHMDLVNLSQDLDNPVVAIQNGSWFDANTWQDGKIPNAGDDVVISSGVTVTYDNVSETRLNVMRVDGNLKFASNKNTKLIIDSIFVSKEDELTIGTKDNPIQADKTAQIIFTSDTSIDTNWDKKQPSRGLVSHGKVDIFGADKTDFLTLQNDVFAGANQLVLKNVPQGW
;
A
#
# COMPACT_ATOMS: atom_id res chain seq x y z
N GLN A 1 8.66 -0.65 25.08
CA GLN A 1 8.26 0.79 25.09
C GLN A 1 9.27 1.69 24.35
N LYS A 2 10.59 1.52 24.54
CA LYS A 2 11.61 2.37 23.88
C LYS A 2 11.67 2.16 22.37
N GLU A 3 11.59 0.91 21.89
CA GLU A 3 11.60 0.59 20.46
C GLU A 3 10.36 1.13 19.73
N HIS A 4 9.21 1.11 20.42
CA HIS A 4 7.97 1.69 19.91
C HIS A 4 8.07 3.22 19.74
N MET A 5 8.69 3.89 20.67
CA MET A 5 8.92 5.35 20.59
C MET A 5 9.91 5.71 19.48
N ASP A 6 10.94 4.90 19.27
CA ASP A 6 11.92 5.11 18.21
C ASP A 6 11.26 5.03 16.81
N LEU A 7 10.29 4.11 16.62
CA LEU A 7 9.49 3.99 15.38
C LEU A 7 8.56 5.19 15.16
N VAL A 8 7.89 5.64 16.21
CA VAL A 8 7.02 6.83 16.16
C VAL A 8 7.86 8.07 15.81
N ASN A 9 9.04 8.21 16.40
CA ASN A 9 9.93 9.34 16.15
C ASN A 9 10.42 9.38 14.70
N LEU A 10 10.71 8.24 14.08
CA LEU A 10 11.12 8.17 12.66
C LEU A 10 10.12 8.82 11.70
N SER A 11 8.83 8.70 11.98
CA SER A 11 7.78 9.26 11.13
C SER A 11 7.45 10.72 11.44
N GLN A 12 7.96 11.29 12.55
CA GLN A 12 7.65 12.66 12.95
C GLN A 12 8.60 13.70 12.33
N ASP A 13 9.84 13.31 12.02
CA ASP A 13 10.88 14.21 11.51
C ASP A 13 10.98 14.16 9.96
N LEU A 14 9.84 14.30 9.26
CA LEU A 14 9.83 14.44 7.80
C LEU A 14 10.18 15.86 7.40
N ASP A 15 11.14 16.01 6.48
CA ASP A 15 11.58 17.32 6.01
C ASP A 15 10.68 17.82 4.87
N ASN A 16 9.95 18.91 5.13
CA ASN A 16 9.09 19.59 4.16
C ASN A 16 8.15 18.66 3.34
N PRO A 17 7.33 17.83 3.99
CA PRO A 17 6.50 16.85 3.31
C PRO A 17 5.39 17.49 2.48
N VAL A 18 4.95 16.80 1.42
CA VAL A 18 3.72 17.12 0.70
C VAL A 18 2.54 16.64 1.53
N VAL A 19 1.62 17.55 1.89
CA VAL A 19 0.56 17.29 2.86
C VAL A 19 -0.79 17.20 2.17
N ALA A 20 -1.54 16.12 2.39
CA ALA A 20 -2.95 16.01 2.03
C ALA A 20 -3.80 16.77 3.06
N ILE A 21 -4.61 17.70 2.59
CA ILE A 21 -5.39 18.63 3.44
C ILE A 21 -6.90 18.44 3.33
N GLN A 22 -7.36 17.67 2.34
CA GLN A 22 -8.78 17.34 2.16
C GLN A 22 -8.98 15.99 1.51
N ASN A 23 -10.18 15.43 1.66
CA ASN A 23 -10.55 14.16 1.04
C ASN A 23 -10.53 14.28 -0.49
N GLY A 24 -9.96 13.31 -1.17
CA GLY A 24 -9.91 13.32 -2.63
C GLY A 24 -9.08 12.19 -3.22
N SER A 25 -8.93 12.24 -4.56
CA SER A 25 -7.99 11.37 -5.27
C SER A 25 -6.56 11.81 -4.99
N TRP A 26 -5.64 10.84 -4.90
CA TRP A 26 -4.20 11.11 -4.85
C TRP A 26 -3.72 11.99 -6.01
N PHE A 27 -4.33 11.82 -7.18
CA PHE A 27 -3.93 12.48 -8.43
C PHE A 27 -4.68 13.79 -8.71
N ASP A 28 -5.51 14.24 -7.76
CA ASP A 28 -6.15 15.58 -7.80
C ASP A 28 -5.31 16.58 -7.01
N ALA A 29 -4.88 17.67 -7.69
CA ALA A 29 -4.11 18.74 -7.07
C ALA A 29 -4.82 19.37 -5.86
N ASN A 30 -6.17 19.43 -5.89
CA ASN A 30 -6.94 20.00 -4.78
C ASN A 30 -6.83 19.18 -3.48
N THR A 31 -6.48 17.90 -3.54
CA THR A 31 -6.26 17.05 -2.36
C THR A 31 -5.08 17.54 -1.51
N TRP A 32 -4.12 18.22 -2.15
CA TRP A 32 -2.82 18.53 -1.58
C TRP A 32 -2.66 20.01 -1.26
N GLN A 33 -1.91 20.30 -0.21
CA GLN A 33 -1.51 21.66 0.13
C GLN A 33 -0.77 22.30 -1.07
N ASP A 34 -1.08 23.55 -1.34
CA ASP A 34 -0.51 24.34 -2.44
C ASP A 34 -0.74 23.72 -3.84
N GLY A 35 -1.67 22.77 -3.98
CA GLY A 35 -1.97 22.07 -5.23
C GLY A 35 -0.83 21.19 -5.74
N LYS A 36 0.11 20.79 -4.87
CA LYS A 36 1.27 20.00 -5.24
C LYS A 36 1.00 18.50 -5.05
N ILE A 37 0.72 17.79 -6.14
CA ILE A 37 0.71 16.31 -6.12
C ILE A 37 2.13 15.80 -5.82
N PRO A 38 2.30 14.76 -4.96
CA PRO A 38 3.61 14.21 -4.63
C PRO A 38 4.41 13.75 -5.85
N ASN A 39 5.68 14.14 -5.92
CA ASN A 39 6.64 13.80 -6.96
C ASN A 39 7.75 12.88 -6.44
N ALA A 40 8.65 12.47 -7.35
CA ALA A 40 9.76 11.60 -7.00
C ALA A 40 10.65 12.18 -5.89
N GLY A 41 10.88 11.37 -4.86
CA GLY A 41 11.70 11.73 -3.70
C GLY A 41 10.97 12.54 -2.63
N ASP A 42 9.70 12.92 -2.84
CA ASP A 42 8.93 13.64 -1.82
C ASP A 42 8.60 12.72 -0.63
N ASP A 43 8.64 13.30 0.56
CA ASP A 43 7.95 12.78 1.74
C ASP A 43 6.48 13.21 1.71
N VAL A 44 5.59 12.38 2.26
CA VAL A 44 4.16 12.60 2.19
C VAL A 44 3.52 12.46 3.57
N VAL A 45 2.55 13.33 3.87
CA VAL A 45 1.71 13.22 5.06
C VAL A 45 0.24 13.27 4.65
N ILE A 46 -0.53 12.27 5.06
CA ILE A 46 -1.99 12.32 5.00
C ILE A 46 -2.47 12.78 6.36
N SER A 47 -3.05 13.99 6.42
CA SER A 47 -3.45 14.61 7.68
C SER A 47 -4.57 13.85 8.39
N SER A 48 -4.62 13.97 9.71
CA SER A 48 -5.69 13.39 10.54
C SER A 48 -7.08 13.80 10.05
N GLY A 49 -7.98 12.82 9.95
CA GLY A 49 -9.35 13.01 9.45
C GLY A 49 -9.46 13.12 7.92
N VAL A 50 -8.35 13.13 7.19
CA VAL A 50 -8.33 13.16 5.73
C VAL A 50 -8.30 11.76 5.16
N THR A 51 -9.11 11.50 4.14
CA THR A 51 -9.10 10.26 3.35
C THR A 51 -8.60 10.53 1.94
N VAL A 52 -7.46 9.95 1.60
CA VAL A 52 -6.90 9.99 0.24
C VAL A 52 -7.16 8.68 -0.47
N THR A 53 -7.76 8.74 -1.66
CA THR A 53 -7.99 7.57 -2.52
C THR A 53 -6.86 7.46 -3.56
N TYR A 54 -6.08 6.39 -3.46
CA TYR A 54 -5.08 6.05 -4.47
C TYR A 54 -5.75 5.27 -5.60
N ASP A 55 -5.87 5.85 -6.77
CA ASP A 55 -6.78 5.37 -7.82
C ASP A 55 -6.15 5.30 -9.23
N ASN A 56 -4.81 5.22 -9.30
CA ASN A 56 -4.11 5.05 -10.57
C ASN A 56 -2.77 4.29 -10.39
N VAL A 57 -2.17 3.91 -11.50
CA VAL A 57 -0.81 3.37 -11.58
C VAL A 57 0.17 4.53 -11.68
N SER A 58 1.20 4.55 -10.82
CA SER A 58 2.29 5.53 -10.88
C SER A 58 3.65 4.82 -10.88
N GLU A 59 4.57 5.37 -11.68
CA GLU A 59 5.99 5.01 -11.66
C GLU A 59 6.81 5.97 -10.77
N THR A 60 6.14 6.95 -10.16
CA THR A 60 6.76 7.91 -9.26
C THR A 60 7.20 7.20 -7.99
N ARG A 61 8.50 7.23 -7.72
CA ARG A 61 9.07 6.72 -6.48
C ARG A 61 9.05 7.81 -5.42
N LEU A 62 8.33 7.55 -4.35
CA LEU A 62 8.29 8.39 -3.16
C LEU A 62 9.31 7.93 -2.12
N ASN A 63 9.63 8.79 -1.18
CA ASN A 63 10.51 8.47 -0.09
C ASN A 63 9.73 7.88 1.11
N VAL A 64 9.24 8.69 2.01
CA VAL A 64 8.51 8.24 3.21
C VAL A 64 7.08 8.76 3.19
N MET A 65 6.13 7.96 3.63
CA MET A 65 4.75 8.37 3.86
C MET A 65 4.34 8.13 5.31
N ARG A 66 3.79 9.17 5.93
CA ARG A 66 3.07 9.06 7.19
C ARG A 66 1.57 9.21 6.96
N VAL A 67 0.82 8.24 7.43
CA VAL A 67 -0.64 8.21 7.37
C VAL A 67 -1.18 8.53 8.76
N ASP A 68 -1.55 9.80 8.98
CA ASP A 68 -2.25 10.30 10.17
C ASP A 68 -3.76 10.47 9.89
N GLY A 69 -4.24 9.89 8.81
CA GLY A 69 -5.61 9.81 8.36
C GLY A 69 -5.87 8.46 7.68
N ASN A 70 -6.48 8.47 6.50
CA ASN A 70 -6.80 7.24 5.79
C ASN A 70 -6.20 7.23 4.39
N LEU A 71 -5.44 6.19 4.06
CA LEU A 71 -5.04 5.87 2.68
C LEU A 71 -5.86 4.69 2.18
N LYS A 72 -6.63 4.90 1.11
CA LYS A 72 -7.50 3.88 0.53
C LYS A 72 -7.18 3.64 -0.93
N PHE A 73 -6.96 2.39 -1.31
CA PHE A 73 -6.78 2.00 -2.71
C PHE A 73 -8.14 1.75 -3.37
N ALA A 74 -8.32 2.27 -4.60
CA ALA A 74 -9.52 2.02 -5.38
C ALA A 74 -9.65 0.54 -5.71
N SER A 75 -10.81 -0.06 -5.40
CA SER A 75 -11.05 -1.50 -5.58
C SER A 75 -11.34 -1.90 -7.04
N ASN A 76 -11.72 -0.94 -7.87
CA ASN A 76 -12.18 -1.12 -9.25
C ASN A 76 -11.19 -0.63 -10.32
N LYS A 77 -9.97 -0.32 -9.92
CA LYS A 77 -8.89 0.16 -10.81
C LYS A 77 -7.59 -0.58 -10.53
N ASN A 78 -6.73 -0.68 -11.54
CA ASN A 78 -5.34 -1.04 -11.32
C ASN A 78 -4.63 0.11 -10.61
N THR A 79 -3.90 -0.19 -9.55
CA THR A 79 -3.17 0.80 -8.77
C THR A 79 -1.75 0.31 -8.52
N LYS A 80 -0.78 1.24 -8.55
CA LYS A 80 0.62 0.97 -8.19
C LYS A 80 1.22 2.18 -7.49
N LEU A 81 1.70 1.97 -6.29
CA LEU A 81 2.47 2.91 -5.49
C LEU A 81 3.89 2.38 -5.33
N ILE A 82 4.90 3.21 -5.61
CA ILE A 82 6.32 2.89 -5.39
C ILE A 82 6.83 3.83 -4.30
N ILE A 83 7.36 3.26 -3.23
CA ILE A 83 7.74 4.03 -2.04
C ILE A 83 8.80 3.29 -1.22
N ASP A 84 9.61 4.03 -0.46
CA ASP A 84 10.59 3.41 0.44
C ASP A 84 9.94 2.93 1.75
N SER A 85 9.10 3.75 2.38
CA SER A 85 8.51 3.42 3.68
C SER A 85 7.12 4.01 3.88
N ILE A 86 6.24 3.26 4.54
CA ILE A 86 4.91 3.73 4.96
C ILE A 86 4.78 3.51 6.47
N PHE A 87 4.38 4.56 7.17
CA PHE A 87 4.04 4.54 8.59
C PHE A 87 2.56 4.85 8.76
N VAL A 88 1.79 3.92 9.32
CA VAL A 88 0.37 4.15 9.65
C VAL A 88 0.29 4.43 11.14
N SER A 89 -0.18 5.63 11.48
CA SER A 89 -0.28 6.09 12.86
C SER A 89 -1.41 5.39 13.61
N LYS A 90 -1.39 5.48 14.93
CA LYS A 90 -2.42 4.87 15.79
C LYS A 90 -3.79 5.48 15.49
N GLU A 91 -4.80 4.63 15.36
CA GLU A 91 -6.20 4.99 15.05
C GLU A 91 -6.47 5.39 13.59
N ASP A 92 -5.44 5.37 12.74
CA ASP A 92 -5.52 5.68 11.32
C ASP A 92 -5.51 4.40 10.48
N GLU A 93 -5.75 4.51 9.15
CA GLU A 93 -6.04 3.32 8.35
C GLU A 93 -5.33 3.32 6.99
N LEU A 94 -4.79 2.16 6.62
CA LEU A 94 -4.44 1.78 5.24
C LEU A 94 -5.41 0.71 4.77
N THR A 95 -6.18 1.01 3.70
CA THR A 95 -7.17 0.08 3.15
C THR A 95 -6.84 -0.28 1.69
N ILE A 96 -6.61 -1.57 1.42
CA ILE A 96 -6.45 -2.14 0.07
C ILE A 96 -7.57 -3.16 -0.14
N GLY A 97 -8.77 -2.65 -0.41
CA GLY A 97 -10.00 -3.43 -0.38
C GLY A 97 -10.49 -3.72 1.05
N THR A 98 -11.76 -4.05 1.16
CA THR A 98 -12.41 -4.50 2.40
C THR A 98 -13.15 -5.80 2.14
N LYS A 99 -13.61 -6.47 3.20
CA LYS A 99 -14.42 -7.69 3.08
C LYS A 99 -15.65 -7.48 2.19
N ASP A 100 -16.31 -6.33 2.32
CA ASP A 100 -17.53 -6.01 1.59
C ASP A 100 -17.28 -5.36 0.22
N ASN A 101 -16.06 -4.86 0.00
CA ASN A 101 -15.61 -4.25 -1.26
C ASN A 101 -14.14 -4.60 -1.52
N PRO A 102 -13.85 -5.86 -1.85
CA PRO A 102 -12.47 -6.31 -2.13
C PRO A 102 -11.94 -5.72 -3.43
N ILE A 103 -10.64 -5.76 -3.63
CA ILE A 103 -10.03 -5.49 -4.95
C ILE A 103 -10.63 -6.48 -5.96
N GLN A 104 -11.18 -5.97 -7.05
CA GLN A 104 -11.86 -6.78 -8.07
C GLN A 104 -10.91 -7.82 -8.68
N ALA A 105 -11.43 -8.96 -9.11
CA ALA A 105 -10.64 -10.11 -9.58
C ALA A 105 -9.76 -9.79 -10.80
N ASP A 106 -10.22 -8.86 -11.66
CA ASP A 106 -9.51 -8.38 -12.86
C ASP A 106 -8.62 -7.15 -12.60
N LYS A 107 -8.48 -6.72 -11.34
CA LYS A 107 -7.69 -5.55 -10.93
C LYS A 107 -6.51 -5.96 -10.06
N THR A 108 -5.48 -5.12 -10.10
CA THR A 108 -4.26 -5.30 -9.33
C THR A 108 -4.03 -4.05 -8.46
N ALA A 109 -3.82 -4.26 -7.15
CA ALA A 109 -3.34 -3.22 -6.26
C ALA A 109 -1.92 -3.59 -5.82
N GLN A 110 -0.96 -2.68 -6.03
CA GLN A 110 0.46 -2.93 -5.75
C GLN A 110 1.03 -1.81 -4.89
N ILE A 111 1.78 -2.20 -3.85
CA ILE A 111 2.75 -1.34 -3.17
C ILE A 111 4.12 -1.98 -3.38
N ILE A 112 5.04 -1.23 -3.99
CA ILE A 112 6.41 -1.67 -4.24
C ILE A 112 7.33 -0.91 -3.30
N PHE A 113 7.91 -1.62 -2.35
CA PHE A 113 8.95 -1.06 -1.48
C PHE A 113 10.29 -1.16 -2.18
N THR A 114 10.98 -0.03 -2.30
CA THR A 114 12.25 0.08 -3.01
C THR A 114 13.42 0.22 -2.05
N SER A 115 14.57 -0.34 -2.42
CA SER A 115 15.75 -0.38 -1.56
C SER A 115 17.07 -0.28 -2.33
N ASP A 116 17.12 0.54 -3.37
CA ASP A 116 18.29 0.71 -4.23
C ASP A 116 19.37 1.65 -3.65
N THR A 117 19.11 2.28 -2.50
CA THR A 117 20.08 3.04 -1.72
C THR A 117 20.34 2.38 -0.36
N SER A 118 21.43 2.72 0.33
CA SER A 118 21.65 2.30 1.71
C SER A 118 20.65 2.98 2.66
N ILE A 119 20.29 2.32 3.75
CA ILE A 119 19.49 2.94 4.83
C ILE A 119 20.35 4.02 5.47
N ASP A 120 19.78 5.24 5.65
CA ASP A 120 20.43 6.27 6.46
C ASP A 120 20.34 5.88 7.94
N THR A 121 21.42 5.32 8.46
CA THR A 121 21.52 4.89 9.87
C THR A 121 21.62 6.05 10.87
N ASN A 122 21.76 7.30 10.41
CA ASN A 122 21.67 8.47 11.28
C ASN A 122 20.19 8.78 11.57
N TRP A 123 19.35 8.69 10.55
CA TRP A 123 17.90 8.82 10.68
C TRP A 123 17.27 7.53 11.23
N ASP A 124 17.52 6.40 10.60
CA ASP A 124 16.95 5.10 10.96
C ASP A 124 17.97 4.19 11.67
N LYS A 125 18.26 4.48 12.92
CA LYS A 125 19.26 3.76 13.73
C LYS A 125 18.93 2.29 13.95
N LYS A 126 17.67 1.90 13.89
CA LYS A 126 17.18 0.53 14.13
C LYS A 126 16.84 -0.21 12.86
N GLN A 127 16.87 0.47 11.74
CA GLN A 127 16.59 -0.04 10.40
C GLN A 127 15.20 -0.69 10.22
N PRO A 128 14.10 -0.15 10.81
CA PRO A 128 12.74 -0.62 10.55
C PRO A 128 12.15 -0.02 9.27
N SER A 129 12.78 0.94 8.62
CA SER A 129 12.33 1.53 7.36
C SER A 129 12.36 0.54 6.20
N ARG A 130 11.87 0.98 5.03
CA ARG A 130 11.76 0.21 3.78
C ARG A 130 10.75 -0.90 3.84
N GLY A 131 9.56 -0.51 4.25
CA GLY A 131 8.43 -1.39 4.34
C GLY A 131 7.23 -0.68 4.93
N LEU A 132 6.25 -1.48 5.33
CA LEU A 132 5.06 -1.02 6.03
C LEU A 132 5.22 -1.23 7.54
N VAL A 133 5.16 -0.14 8.28
CA VAL A 133 5.09 -0.13 9.74
C VAL A 133 3.74 0.42 10.16
N SER A 134 2.95 -0.33 10.90
CA SER A 134 1.63 0.11 11.31
C SER A 134 1.41 -0.03 12.81
N HIS A 135 0.88 1.03 13.40
CA HIS A 135 0.24 1.04 14.72
C HIS A 135 -1.29 1.20 14.60
N GLY A 136 -1.76 1.54 13.41
CA GLY A 136 -3.15 1.68 13.05
C GLY A 136 -3.72 0.42 12.41
N LYS A 137 -4.85 0.57 11.75
CA LYS A 137 -5.55 -0.51 11.06
C LYS A 137 -4.99 -0.70 9.65
N VAL A 138 -4.81 -1.97 9.24
CA VAL A 138 -4.45 -2.33 7.87
C VAL A 138 -5.42 -3.39 7.38
N ASP A 139 -6.23 -3.04 6.37
CA ASP A 139 -7.13 -3.96 5.69
C ASP A 139 -6.59 -4.26 4.28
N ILE A 140 -6.45 -5.54 3.96
CA ILE A 140 -6.03 -6.00 2.63
C ILE A 140 -6.94 -7.16 2.21
N PHE A 141 -7.83 -6.88 1.26
CA PHE A 141 -8.80 -7.85 0.76
C PHE A 141 -8.79 -7.87 -0.77
N GLY A 142 -8.37 -8.98 -1.34
CA GLY A 142 -8.54 -9.31 -2.76
C GLY A 142 -9.87 -10.01 -3.01
N ALA A 143 -10.26 -10.13 -4.27
CA ALA A 143 -11.42 -10.93 -4.66
C ALA A 143 -11.24 -12.39 -4.25
N ASP A 144 -12.34 -13.03 -3.90
CA ASP A 144 -12.35 -14.45 -3.60
C ASP A 144 -11.83 -15.26 -4.80
N LYS A 145 -10.96 -16.20 -4.51
CA LYS A 145 -10.40 -17.14 -5.47
C LYS A 145 -10.75 -18.55 -5.04
N THR A 146 -10.78 -19.46 -6.01
CA THR A 146 -10.91 -20.88 -5.69
C THR A 146 -9.69 -21.33 -4.90
N ASP A 147 -9.88 -21.77 -3.64
CA ASP A 147 -8.81 -22.10 -2.70
C ASP A 147 -8.02 -23.33 -3.14
N PHE A 148 -8.70 -24.32 -3.72
CA PHE A 148 -8.08 -25.54 -4.24
C PHE A 148 -8.84 -26.07 -5.46
N LEU A 149 -8.15 -26.85 -6.28
CA LEU A 149 -8.72 -27.45 -7.48
C LEU A 149 -8.57 -28.96 -7.41
N THR A 150 -9.63 -29.67 -7.76
CA THR A 150 -9.60 -31.13 -7.87
C THR A 150 -9.30 -31.53 -9.30
N LEU A 151 -8.35 -32.43 -9.47
CA LEU A 151 -8.06 -33.04 -10.76
C LEU A 151 -9.19 -33.99 -11.17
N GLN A 152 -9.51 -34.02 -12.45
CA GLN A 152 -10.50 -34.92 -13.00
C GLN A 152 -10.01 -36.37 -13.03
N ASN A 153 -8.69 -36.56 -13.31
CA ASN A 153 -8.03 -37.84 -13.41
C ASN A 153 -6.70 -37.81 -12.65
N ASP A 154 -6.16 -38.98 -12.35
CA ASP A 154 -4.81 -39.12 -11.81
C ASP A 154 -3.77 -38.57 -12.81
N VAL A 155 -2.71 -37.99 -12.25
CA VAL A 155 -1.61 -37.41 -13.02
C VAL A 155 -0.36 -38.26 -12.83
N PHE A 156 0.22 -38.70 -13.93
CA PHE A 156 1.41 -39.52 -13.93
C PHE A 156 2.67 -38.72 -14.25
N ALA A 157 3.83 -39.26 -13.92
CA ALA A 157 5.11 -38.66 -14.21
C ALA A 157 5.25 -38.40 -15.73
N GLY A 158 5.65 -37.19 -16.13
CA GLY A 158 5.76 -36.75 -17.51
C GLY A 158 4.53 -36.10 -18.10
N ALA A 159 3.43 -35.98 -17.35
CA ALA A 159 2.26 -35.21 -17.78
C ALA A 159 2.60 -33.72 -17.90
N ASN A 160 2.19 -33.09 -19.01
CA ASN A 160 2.36 -31.66 -19.28
C ASN A 160 1.04 -30.86 -19.20
N GLN A 161 -0.06 -31.55 -18.84
CA GLN A 161 -1.38 -30.97 -18.69
C GLN A 161 -2.08 -31.52 -17.44
N LEU A 162 -2.85 -30.66 -16.78
CA LEU A 162 -3.73 -31.01 -15.66
C LEU A 162 -5.16 -30.75 -16.08
N VAL A 163 -6.01 -31.76 -16.02
CA VAL A 163 -7.44 -31.62 -16.31
C VAL A 163 -8.18 -31.42 -14.98
N LEU A 164 -8.87 -30.30 -14.86
CA LEU A 164 -9.57 -29.92 -13.64
C LEU A 164 -11.04 -30.33 -13.72
N LYS A 165 -11.65 -30.73 -12.58
CA LYS A 165 -13.09 -31.03 -12.50
C LYS A 165 -13.95 -29.79 -12.69
N ASN A 166 -13.48 -28.63 -12.22
CA ASN A 166 -14.20 -27.37 -12.26
C ASN A 166 -13.28 -26.26 -12.80
N VAL A 167 -13.89 -25.27 -13.44
CA VAL A 167 -13.18 -24.07 -13.88
C VAL A 167 -12.84 -23.22 -12.63
N PRO A 168 -11.57 -22.85 -12.43
CA PRO A 168 -11.20 -21.96 -11.33
C PRO A 168 -11.85 -20.58 -11.51
N GLN A 169 -12.24 -19.97 -10.39
CA GLN A 169 -12.77 -18.61 -10.38
C GLN A 169 -11.76 -17.66 -9.73
N GLY A 170 -11.67 -16.42 -10.24
CA GLY A 170 -10.80 -15.38 -9.70
C GLY A 170 -9.30 -15.53 -9.99
N TRP A 171 -8.92 -16.44 -10.88
CA TRP A 171 -7.52 -16.71 -11.26
C TRP A 171 -7.13 -15.91 -12.51
#